data_8724fcb7ba8c57d4af9af15b80389ccf
#
_entry.id   8724fcb7ba8c57d4af9af15b80389ccf
#
_cell.length_a   1.000
_cell.length_b   1.000
_cell.length_c   1.000
_cell.angle_alpha   90.00
_cell.angle_beta   90.00
_cell.angle_gamma   90.00
#
_symmetry.space_group_name_H-M   'P 1'
#
loop_
_entity.id
_entity.type
_entity.pdbx_description
1 polymer ?
#
loop_
_entity_poly.entity_id
_entity_poly.type
_entity_poly.pdbx_seq_one_letter_code
_entity_poly.pdbx_strand_id
1 'polypeptide(L)'
;MALPARLTLGALRSLIARGEISTQEILTEVHARIDAYGNGNPVWLHLVPRETARDALRAVEARQARGERLPLFGIPFAVKDNIDVAGLPTTAGWPAYRYVAYRSAAVVTRLERLGAILVGKTNMDQLATGLTGARSPLGPVTSIGNGKYVAGGSSSGSAVAVAAGLVSFALGTDSGGSGRIPAAFNGVVGLKPTRGLVSLAGTVPNSRTLDCVSIFAGSVADASEIFDSVKAFDPADPFSRPQADELVCKAPTSTSFVVGVPQPTDLDFLGSAQSRASFELALARLEALAANVHEIDFAPFREVGSFILSGPWIAERIAGMRDAIEQHKESLLPVIQAVFDRAADWSATDFFAFTYRLAALRREAEKIFQRIDVLVVPSAPRPMTVVEVAADPIGRNVQLGTYSYFVNLLDLCAIAVPAGTADGDVPFGITFIGEAFADARLAAIAAVFEHRCRMI
;
A
#
# COMPACT_ATOMS: atom_id res chain seq x y z
N MET A 1 -1.39 30.74 9.22
CA MET A 1 -0.08 30.14 8.87
C MET A 1 -0.34 29.02 7.85
N ALA A 2 0.51 28.87 6.84
CA ALA A 2 0.29 27.80 5.87
C ALA A 2 0.70 26.43 6.44
N LEU A 3 -0.13 25.40 6.26
CA LEU A 3 0.23 24.03 6.59
C LEU A 3 1.42 23.57 5.73
N PRO A 4 2.29 22.68 6.24
CA PRO A 4 3.37 22.08 5.46
C PRO A 4 2.82 21.38 4.22
N ALA A 5 3.62 21.31 3.15
CA ALA A 5 3.22 20.64 1.91
C ALA A 5 2.80 19.18 2.16
N ARG A 6 3.54 18.46 3.01
CA ARG A 6 3.17 17.12 3.50
C ARG A 6 2.64 17.19 4.93
N LEU A 7 1.48 16.62 5.16
CA LEU A 7 0.79 16.62 6.45
C LEU A 7 1.25 15.44 7.33
N THR A 8 2.51 15.44 7.80
CA THR A 8 2.98 14.37 8.69
C THR A 8 2.33 14.46 10.06
N LEU A 9 2.12 13.31 10.75
CA LEU A 9 1.54 13.26 12.09
C LEU A 9 2.33 14.14 13.06
N GLY A 10 3.66 14.02 13.05
CA GLY A 10 4.53 14.80 13.93
C GLY A 10 4.40 16.30 13.73
N ALA A 11 4.35 16.76 12.46
CA ALA A 11 4.20 18.18 12.15
C ALA A 11 2.84 18.73 12.61
N LEU A 12 1.74 18.02 12.32
CA LEU A 12 0.39 18.45 12.72
C LEU A 12 0.24 18.51 14.23
N ARG A 13 0.68 17.46 14.95
CA ARG A 13 0.64 17.46 16.43
C ARG A 13 1.47 18.58 17.04
N SER A 14 2.64 18.84 16.48
CA SER A 14 3.49 19.92 16.97
C SER A 14 2.82 21.29 16.80
N LEU A 15 2.18 21.56 15.66
CA LEU A 15 1.43 22.79 15.42
C LEU A 15 0.23 22.93 16.36
N ILE A 16 -0.54 21.85 16.55
CA ILE A 16 -1.68 21.83 17.48
C ILE A 16 -1.21 22.07 18.92
N ALA A 17 -0.17 21.36 19.36
CA ALA A 17 0.34 21.46 20.73
C ALA A 17 0.88 22.87 21.07
N ARG A 18 1.42 23.58 20.08
CA ARG A 18 1.87 24.99 20.26
C ARG A 18 0.72 26.01 20.12
N GLY A 19 -0.50 25.57 19.80
CA GLY A 19 -1.63 26.45 19.56
C GLY A 19 -1.49 27.30 18.31
N GLU A 20 -0.62 26.93 17.36
CA GLU A 20 -0.37 27.64 16.10
C GLU A 20 -1.44 27.37 15.07
N ILE A 21 -2.16 26.25 15.19
CA ILE A 21 -3.28 25.86 14.33
C ILE A 21 -4.27 25.00 15.12
N SER A 22 -5.56 25.19 14.85
CA SER A 22 -6.63 24.37 15.37
C SER A 22 -6.93 23.18 14.43
N THR A 23 -7.55 22.15 14.96
CA THR A 23 -8.05 21.00 14.18
C THR A 23 -9.07 21.40 13.12
N GLN A 24 -9.88 22.45 13.40
CA GLN A 24 -10.84 23.02 12.44
C GLN A 24 -10.14 23.73 11.27
N GLU A 25 -9.07 24.48 11.54
CA GLU A 25 -8.27 25.11 10.49
C GLU A 25 -7.56 24.06 9.62
N ILE A 26 -7.05 22.96 10.23
CA ILE A 26 -6.47 21.84 9.48
C ILE A 26 -7.51 21.24 8.54
N LEU A 27 -8.70 20.92 9.01
CA LEU A 27 -9.76 20.32 8.18
C LEU A 27 -10.21 21.30 7.07
N THR A 28 -10.28 22.59 7.37
CA THR A 28 -10.64 23.63 6.40
C THR A 28 -9.59 23.72 5.29
N GLU A 29 -8.32 23.74 5.65
CA GLU A 29 -7.20 23.79 4.69
C GLU A 29 -7.14 22.51 3.84
N VAL A 30 -7.37 21.34 4.43
CA VAL A 30 -7.47 20.05 3.70
C VAL A 30 -8.55 20.11 2.62
N HIS A 31 -9.75 20.62 2.95
CA HIS A 31 -10.80 20.80 1.96
C HIS A 31 -10.43 21.83 0.87
N ALA A 32 -9.76 22.91 1.25
CA ALA A 32 -9.28 23.91 0.28
C ALA A 32 -8.23 23.32 -0.68
N ARG A 33 -7.31 22.49 -0.18
CA ARG A 33 -6.34 21.77 -1.01
C ARG A 33 -7.00 20.78 -1.96
N ILE A 34 -8.03 20.06 -1.51
CA ILE A 34 -8.80 19.13 -2.35
C ILE A 34 -9.48 19.90 -3.50
N ASP A 35 -10.10 21.05 -3.20
CA ASP A 35 -10.71 21.90 -4.22
C ASP A 35 -9.68 22.43 -5.23
N ALA A 36 -8.55 22.91 -4.74
CA ALA A 36 -7.47 23.44 -5.57
C ALA A 36 -6.81 22.35 -6.43
N TYR A 37 -6.72 21.13 -5.91
CA TYR A 37 -6.18 19.98 -6.65
C TYR A 37 -7.09 19.63 -7.85
N GLY A 38 -8.40 19.79 -7.68
CA GLY A 38 -9.39 19.61 -8.75
C GLY A 38 -9.54 18.17 -9.23
N ASN A 39 -10.17 18.01 -10.39
CA ASN A 39 -10.53 16.71 -10.97
C ASN A 39 -9.61 16.27 -12.13
N GLY A 40 -8.55 17.00 -12.42
CA GLY A 40 -7.63 16.69 -13.52
C GLY A 40 -6.87 15.35 -13.33
N ASN A 41 -6.71 14.95 -12.08
CA ASN A 41 -6.22 13.63 -11.71
C ASN A 41 -7.27 13.00 -10.76
N PRO A 42 -7.96 11.91 -11.13
CA PRO A 42 -9.14 11.41 -10.42
C PRO A 42 -8.78 10.64 -9.14
N VAL A 43 -8.33 11.34 -8.11
CA VAL A 43 -7.88 10.78 -6.83
C VAL A 43 -9.04 10.21 -6.00
N TRP A 44 -10.22 10.82 -6.10
CA TRP A 44 -11.37 10.52 -5.24
C TRP A 44 -12.48 9.80 -6.00
N LEU A 45 -13.06 8.77 -5.38
CA LEU A 45 -14.34 8.20 -5.79
C LEU A 45 -15.50 8.81 -5.00
N HIS A 46 -15.29 9.04 -3.69
CA HIS A 46 -16.30 9.65 -2.83
C HIS A 46 -15.61 10.56 -1.80
N LEU A 47 -16.03 11.79 -1.70
CA LEU A 47 -15.65 12.68 -0.61
C LEU A 47 -16.72 12.64 0.49
N VAL A 48 -16.30 12.68 1.74
CA VAL A 48 -17.21 12.90 2.88
C VAL A 48 -17.79 14.31 2.75
N PRO A 49 -19.12 14.51 2.87
CA PRO A 49 -19.69 15.83 2.92
C PRO A 49 -19.01 16.69 4.00
N ARG A 50 -18.65 17.92 3.67
CA ARG A 50 -17.87 18.79 4.58
C ARG A 50 -18.53 18.95 5.95
N GLU A 51 -19.86 19.09 5.98
CA GLU A 51 -20.59 19.21 7.24
C GLU A 51 -20.48 17.94 8.07
N THR A 52 -20.57 16.75 7.45
CA THR A 52 -20.37 15.46 8.12
C THR A 52 -18.97 15.34 8.72
N ALA A 53 -17.93 15.78 7.99
CA ALA A 53 -16.55 15.79 8.50
C ALA A 53 -16.38 16.77 9.67
N ARG A 54 -17.05 17.96 9.61
CA ARG A 54 -17.07 18.92 10.72
C ARG A 54 -17.80 18.41 11.94
N ASP A 55 -18.93 17.71 11.75
CA ASP A 55 -19.68 17.08 12.86
C ASP A 55 -18.82 16.01 13.56
N ALA A 56 -18.14 15.16 12.77
CA ALA A 56 -17.20 14.19 13.31
C ALA A 56 -16.08 14.85 14.11
N LEU A 57 -15.52 15.95 13.59
CA LEU A 57 -14.49 16.72 14.28
C LEU A 57 -15.01 17.33 15.58
N ARG A 58 -16.21 17.96 15.59
CA ARG A 58 -16.85 18.46 16.82
C ARG A 58 -17.02 17.39 17.89
N ALA A 59 -17.44 16.18 17.48
CA ALA A 59 -17.57 15.04 18.37
C ALA A 59 -16.21 14.62 18.97
N VAL A 60 -15.15 14.60 18.18
CA VAL A 60 -13.78 14.30 18.61
C VAL A 60 -13.26 15.39 19.56
N GLU A 61 -13.47 16.66 19.26
CA GLU A 61 -13.10 17.79 20.14
C GLU A 61 -13.81 17.70 21.51
N ALA A 62 -15.11 17.36 21.51
CA ALA A 62 -15.85 17.17 22.75
C ALA A 62 -15.33 15.97 23.58
N ARG A 63 -14.84 14.90 22.94
CA ARG A 63 -14.19 13.77 23.62
C ARG A 63 -12.85 14.18 24.24
N GLN A 64 -12.03 14.90 23.48
CA GLN A 64 -10.76 15.44 23.96
C GLN A 64 -10.95 16.40 25.16
N ALA A 65 -11.95 17.27 25.09
CA ALA A 65 -12.28 18.19 26.19
C ALA A 65 -12.72 17.47 27.48
N ARG A 66 -13.25 16.25 27.38
CA ARG A 66 -13.54 15.39 28.54
C ARG A 66 -12.32 14.62 29.07
N GLY A 67 -11.14 14.87 28.52
CA GLY A 67 -9.89 14.23 28.95
C GLY A 67 -9.65 12.86 28.31
N GLU A 68 -10.38 12.49 27.24
CA GLU A 68 -10.14 11.24 26.54
C GLU A 68 -8.81 11.30 25.76
N ARG A 69 -7.99 10.27 25.88
CA ARG A 69 -6.73 10.21 25.15
C ARG A 69 -6.99 9.83 23.69
N LEU A 70 -6.78 10.76 22.79
CA LEU A 70 -6.99 10.60 21.34
C LEU A 70 -5.67 10.78 20.56
N PRO A 71 -4.89 9.70 20.36
CA PRO A 71 -3.59 9.78 19.70
C PRO A 71 -3.63 10.40 18.30
N LEU A 72 -4.74 10.25 17.58
CA LEU A 72 -4.94 10.78 16.23
C LEU A 72 -5.91 11.98 16.20
N PHE A 73 -5.95 12.76 17.27
CA PHE A 73 -6.85 13.89 17.49
C PHE A 73 -6.84 14.87 16.28
N GLY A 74 -7.94 14.91 15.54
CA GLY A 74 -8.14 15.79 14.40
C GLY A 74 -7.27 15.50 13.17
N ILE A 75 -6.57 14.37 13.12
CA ILE A 75 -5.71 13.99 11.99
C ILE A 75 -6.55 13.54 10.80
N PRO A 76 -6.45 14.21 9.62
CA PRO A 76 -7.24 13.86 8.44
C PRO A 76 -6.67 12.62 7.74
N PHE A 77 -7.55 11.69 7.35
CA PHE A 77 -7.16 10.49 6.60
C PHE A 77 -8.15 10.13 5.48
N ALA A 78 -7.71 9.25 4.59
CA ALA A 78 -8.53 8.68 3.52
C ALA A 78 -8.45 7.15 3.50
N VAL A 79 -9.40 6.51 2.85
CA VAL A 79 -9.40 5.06 2.66
C VAL A 79 -9.65 4.71 1.19
N LYS A 80 -9.05 3.62 0.72
CA LYS A 80 -9.31 3.05 -0.59
C LYS A 80 -10.76 2.60 -0.71
N ASP A 81 -11.36 2.72 -1.87
CA ASP A 81 -12.80 2.51 -2.06
C ASP A 81 -13.28 1.05 -1.88
N ASN A 82 -12.37 0.10 -1.72
CA ASN A 82 -12.73 -1.25 -1.29
C ASN A 82 -12.81 -1.43 0.24
N ILE A 83 -12.64 -0.37 1.03
CA ILE A 83 -12.75 -0.38 2.50
C ILE A 83 -14.06 0.31 2.88
N ASP A 84 -14.91 -0.39 3.61
CA ASP A 84 -16.23 0.10 4.01
C ASP A 84 -16.17 1.25 5.00
N VAL A 85 -17.02 2.24 4.75
CA VAL A 85 -17.30 3.36 5.67
C VAL A 85 -18.80 3.48 5.81
N ALA A 86 -19.29 3.49 7.04
CA ALA A 86 -20.73 3.57 7.32
C ALA A 86 -21.36 4.80 6.66
N GLY A 87 -22.46 4.57 5.95
CA GLY A 87 -23.21 5.62 5.26
C GLY A 87 -22.61 6.08 3.93
N LEU A 88 -21.40 5.63 3.56
CA LEU A 88 -20.78 5.94 2.27
C LEU A 88 -20.89 4.77 1.28
N PRO A 89 -20.92 5.08 -0.03
CA PRO A 89 -20.84 4.04 -1.05
C PRO A 89 -19.52 3.30 -1.01
N THR A 90 -19.55 1.99 -1.26
CA THR A 90 -18.40 1.15 -1.60
C THR A 90 -18.63 0.60 -2.99
N THR A 91 -17.67 0.80 -3.89
CA THR A 91 -17.72 0.30 -5.26
C THR A 91 -16.56 -0.62 -5.63
N ALA A 92 -15.47 -0.57 -4.88
CA ALA A 92 -14.20 -1.23 -5.24
C ALA A 92 -13.74 -0.86 -6.66
N GLY A 93 -13.97 0.40 -7.11
CA GLY A 93 -13.69 0.87 -8.46
C GLY A 93 -14.60 0.26 -9.53
N TRP A 94 -15.69 -0.38 -9.17
CA TRP A 94 -16.68 -1.01 -10.05
C TRP A 94 -18.09 -0.47 -9.77
N PRO A 95 -18.60 0.50 -10.53
CA PRO A 95 -19.87 1.16 -10.25
C PRO A 95 -21.09 0.23 -10.15
N ALA A 96 -21.10 -0.88 -10.90
CA ALA A 96 -22.19 -1.85 -10.84
C ALA A 96 -22.24 -2.65 -9.52
N TYR A 97 -21.13 -2.72 -8.80
CA TYR A 97 -21.04 -3.37 -7.48
C TYR A 97 -21.50 -2.47 -6.32
N ARG A 98 -21.84 -1.23 -6.58
CA ARG A 98 -22.12 -0.21 -5.58
C ARG A 98 -23.15 -0.64 -4.53
N TYR A 99 -22.77 -0.53 -3.25
CA TYR A 99 -23.65 -0.58 -2.10
C TYR A 99 -23.29 0.50 -1.08
N VAL A 100 -24.18 0.80 -0.15
CA VAL A 100 -23.90 1.69 0.98
C VAL A 100 -23.65 0.83 2.21
N ALA A 101 -22.44 0.94 2.78
CA ALA A 101 -22.09 0.18 3.95
C ALA A 101 -22.88 0.67 5.19
N TYR A 102 -23.49 -0.25 5.93
CA TYR A 102 -24.22 0.10 7.15
C TYR A 102 -23.31 0.23 8.39
N ARG A 103 -22.10 -0.27 8.30
CA ARG A 103 -21.05 -0.15 9.31
C ARG A 103 -19.68 0.04 8.66
N SER A 104 -18.81 0.77 9.33
CA SER A 104 -17.43 0.92 8.90
C SER A 104 -16.62 -0.37 9.09
N ALA A 105 -15.61 -0.56 8.23
CA ALA A 105 -14.60 -1.61 8.42
C ALA A 105 -13.93 -1.49 9.80
N ALA A 106 -13.49 -2.62 10.36
CA ALA A 106 -12.87 -2.67 11.68
C ALA A 106 -11.72 -1.67 11.82
N VAL A 107 -10.86 -1.58 10.79
CA VAL A 107 -9.72 -0.65 10.75
C VAL A 107 -10.16 0.82 10.76
N VAL A 108 -11.21 1.17 10.05
CA VAL A 108 -11.77 2.54 10.01
C VAL A 108 -12.35 2.91 11.38
N THR A 109 -13.19 2.05 11.93
CA THR A 109 -13.80 2.23 13.27
C THR A 109 -12.72 2.48 14.32
N ARG A 110 -11.58 1.78 14.22
CA ARG A 110 -10.47 1.93 15.16
C ARG A 110 -9.79 3.29 15.03
N LEU A 111 -9.52 3.75 13.81
CA LEU A 111 -8.94 5.08 13.55
C LEU A 111 -9.85 6.21 14.04
N GLU A 112 -11.15 6.14 13.77
CA GLU A 112 -12.14 7.12 14.24
C GLU A 112 -12.24 7.15 15.77
N ARG A 113 -12.16 5.99 16.41
CA ARG A 113 -12.10 5.92 17.90
C ARG A 113 -10.85 6.61 18.44
N LEU A 114 -9.74 6.59 17.73
CA LEU A 114 -8.49 7.25 18.12
C LEU A 114 -8.48 8.76 17.78
N GLY A 115 -9.56 9.28 17.19
CA GLY A 115 -9.76 10.69 16.91
C GLY A 115 -9.36 11.14 15.51
N ALA A 116 -9.06 10.22 14.58
CA ALA A 116 -8.81 10.56 13.18
C ALA A 116 -10.10 10.96 12.45
N ILE A 117 -10.00 11.86 11.47
CA ILE A 117 -11.12 12.40 10.70
C ILE A 117 -11.06 11.91 9.28
N LEU A 118 -12.06 11.14 8.86
CA LEU A 118 -12.17 10.66 7.49
C LEU A 118 -12.55 11.79 6.54
N VAL A 119 -11.80 11.91 5.43
CA VAL A 119 -12.03 12.92 4.40
C VAL A 119 -12.72 12.34 3.17
N GLY A 120 -12.43 11.09 2.82
CA GLY A 120 -13.03 10.47 1.66
C GLY A 120 -12.51 9.08 1.33
N LYS A 121 -13.09 8.52 0.26
CA LYS A 121 -12.70 7.23 -0.31
C LYS A 121 -11.98 7.45 -1.64
N THR A 122 -10.79 6.88 -1.75
CA THR A 122 -9.87 7.12 -2.86
C THR A 122 -10.09 6.15 -4.01
N ASN A 123 -9.74 6.62 -5.21
CA ASN A 123 -9.78 5.84 -6.45
C ASN A 123 -8.77 4.69 -6.45
N MET A 124 -9.05 3.68 -7.26
CA MET A 124 -8.30 2.43 -7.30
C MET A 124 -8.46 1.71 -8.63
N ASP A 125 -7.55 0.79 -8.96
CA ASP A 125 -7.80 -0.19 -10.02
C ASP A 125 -9.01 -1.06 -9.65
N GLN A 126 -9.91 -1.28 -10.61
CA GLN A 126 -11.15 -2.02 -10.45
C GLN A 126 -10.91 -3.38 -9.78
N LEU A 127 -11.69 -3.66 -8.71
CA LEU A 127 -11.60 -4.87 -7.88
C LEU A 127 -10.18 -5.14 -7.35
N ALA A 128 -9.40 -4.07 -7.11
CA ALA A 128 -7.99 -4.14 -6.73
C ALA A 128 -7.12 -5.00 -7.68
N THR A 129 -7.59 -5.21 -8.93
CA THR A 129 -6.96 -6.06 -9.93
C THR A 129 -6.09 -5.24 -10.86
N GLY A 130 -4.92 -4.86 -10.39
CA GLY A 130 -3.93 -4.08 -11.13
C GLY A 130 -2.82 -3.52 -10.25
N LEU A 131 -1.73 -3.07 -10.91
CA LEU A 131 -0.59 -2.38 -10.29
C LEU A 131 -0.30 -1.05 -10.98
N THR A 132 -1.17 -0.64 -11.91
CA THR A 132 -0.92 0.53 -12.76
C THR A 132 -1.61 1.80 -12.28
N GLY A 133 -2.78 1.70 -11.65
CA GLY A 133 -3.66 2.85 -11.39
C GLY A 133 -4.41 3.33 -12.63
N ALA A 134 -4.35 2.56 -13.73
CA ALA A 134 -5.01 2.90 -14.98
C ALA A 134 -6.32 2.10 -15.23
N ARG A 135 -6.68 1.21 -14.31
CA ARG A 135 -7.88 0.35 -14.42
C ARG A 135 -9.05 0.90 -13.61
N SER A 136 -9.30 2.19 -13.74
CA SER A 136 -10.40 2.88 -13.08
C SER A 136 -11.46 3.33 -14.08
N PRO A 137 -12.76 3.31 -13.72
CA PRO A 137 -13.82 3.84 -14.57
C PRO A 137 -13.73 5.37 -14.77
N LEU A 138 -12.97 6.08 -13.92
CA LEU A 138 -12.73 7.52 -14.05
C LEU A 138 -11.49 7.86 -14.90
N GLY A 139 -10.84 6.84 -15.48
CA GLY A 139 -9.57 6.98 -16.18
C GLY A 139 -8.35 6.78 -15.28
N PRO A 140 -7.13 6.90 -15.84
CA PRO A 140 -5.89 6.66 -15.13
C PRO A 140 -5.65 7.70 -14.02
N VAL A 141 -5.21 7.23 -12.86
CA VAL A 141 -4.61 8.08 -11.84
C VAL A 141 -3.12 8.22 -12.18
N THR A 142 -2.64 9.45 -12.22
CA THR A 142 -1.26 9.76 -12.62
C THR A 142 -0.38 10.11 -11.42
N SER A 143 0.93 9.89 -11.57
CA SER A 143 1.92 10.22 -10.55
C SER A 143 1.96 11.72 -10.29
N ILE A 144 2.14 12.09 -9.01
CA ILE A 144 2.30 13.48 -8.60
C ILE A 144 3.59 14.12 -9.18
N GLY A 145 4.62 13.31 -9.44
CA GLY A 145 5.87 13.79 -10.04
C GLY A 145 5.72 14.17 -11.50
N ASN A 146 4.94 13.41 -12.27
CA ASN A 146 4.74 13.65 -13.69
C ASN A 146 3.44 13.01 -14.20
N GLY A 147 2.48 13.84 -14.61
CA GLY A 147 1.16 13.40 -15.08
C GLY A 147 1.16 12.56 -16.38
N LYS A 148 2.29 12.37 -17.05
CA LYS A 148 2.42 11.43 -18.18
C LYS A 148 2.56 9.97 -17.71
N TYR A 149 2.94 9.75 -16.44
CA TYR A 149 3.19 8.44 -15.87
C TYR A 149 2.04 8.02 -14.95
N VAL A 150 1.78 6.73 -14.90
CA VAL A 150 0.78 6.17 -13.98
C VAL A 150 1.23 6.29 -12.53
N ALA A 151 0.27 6.49 -11.62
CA ALA A 151 0.54 6.58 -10.18
C ALA A 151 0.97 5.24 -9.55
N GLY A 152 0.89 4.14 -10.31
CA GLY A 152 0.91 2.81 -9.71
C GLY A 152 -0.43 2.48 -9.05
N GLY A 153 -0.67 1.18 -8.86
CA GLY A 153 -1.95 0.65 -8.34
C GLY A 153 -1.75 -0.59 -7.48
N SER A 154 -2.85 -1.10 -7.01
CA SER A 154 -4.24 -0.69 -7.18
C SER A 154 -4.69 0.43 -6.25
N SER A 155 -3.91 0.84 -5.24
CA SER A 155 -4.26 1.91 -4.28
C SER A 155 -3.76 3.29 -4.76
N SER A 156 -3.97 3.60 -6.03
CA SER A 156 -3.43 4.79 -6.72
C SER A 156 -3.86 6.10 -6.06
N GLY A 157 -5.15 6.28 -5.82
CA GLY A 157 -5.67 7.48 -5.18
C GLY A 157 -5.17 7.67 -3.76
N SER A 158 -4.97 6.58 -2.98
CA SER A 158 -4.44 6.65 -1.61
C SER A 158 -3.02 7.20 -1.58
N ALA A 159 -2.14 6.72 -2.46
CA ALA A 159 -0.77 7.20 -2.56
C ALA A 159 -0.71 8.67 -2.99
N VAL A 160 -1.48 9.05 -4.01
CA VAL A 160 -1.52 10.43 -4.51
C VAL A 160 -2.11 11.38 -3.48
N ALA A 161 -3.17 10.99 -2.75
CA ALA A 161 -3.78 11.83 -1.72
C ALA A 161 -2.78 12.21 -0.61
N VAL A 162 -1.93 11.27 -0.18
CA VAL A 162 -0.87 11.54 0.80
C VAL A 162 0.25 12.37 0.19
N ALA A 163 0.71 12.02 -1.01
CA ALA A 163 1.80 12.69 -1.69
C ALA A 163 1.49 14.16 -2.01
N ALA A 164 0.25 14.46 -2.38
CA ALA A 164 -0.24 15.81 -2.66
C ALA A 164 -0.61 16.61 -1.41
N GLY A 165 -0.45 16.03 -0.21
CA GLY A 165 -0.79 16.70 1.05
C GLY A 165 -2.29 16.97 1.21
N LEU A 166 -3.15 16.15 0.60
CA LEU A 166 -4.61 16.25 0.73
C LEU A 166 -5.10 15.56 2.02
N VAL A 167 -4.33 14.63 2.55
CA VAL A 167 -4.54 13.97 3.85
C VAL A 167 -3.18 13.66 4.50
N SER A 168 -3.19 13.37 5.79
CA SER A 168 -1.97 13.02 6.55
C SER A 168 -1.51 11.59 6.24
N PHE A 169 -2.45 10.67 6.19
CA PHE A 169 -2.21 9.28 5.80
C PHE A 169 -3.43 8.71 5.07
N ALA A 170 -3.24 7.58 4.41
CA ALA A 170 -4.34 6.88 3.77
C ALA A 170 -4.21 5.36 3.96
N LEU A 171 -5.36 4.67 4.01
CA LEU A 171 -5.40 3.23 3.92
C LEU A 171 -5.56 2.79 2.47
N GLY A 172 -4.87 1.73 2.13
CA GLY A 172 -5.07 0.96 0.91
C GLY A 172 -5.17 -0.52 1.19
N THR A 173 -5.04 -1.34 0.16
CA THR A 173 -4.89 -2.80 0.27
C THR A 173 -3.72 -3.26 -0.58
N ASP A 174 -3.05 -4.32 -0.16
CA ASP A 174 -1.93 -4.93 -0.88
C ASP A 174 -2.08 -6.45 -0.89
N SER A 175 -2.34 -7.01 -2.06
CA SER A 175 -2.42 -8.45 -2.30
C SER A 175 -1.22 -8.97 -3.11
N GLY A 176 -0.40 -8.05 -3.67
CA GLY A 176 0.76 -8.39 -4.50
C GLY A 176 1.61 -7.19 -4.92
N GLY A 177 1.49 -6.03 -4.23
CA GLY A 177 2.26 -4.83 -4.55
C GLY A 177 1.46 -3.53 -4.49
N SER A 178 0.13 -3.63 -4.29
CA SER A 178 -0.79 -2.51 -4.39
C SER A 178 -0.68 -1.45 -3.27
N GLY A 179 0.11 -1.70 -2.23
CA GLY A 179 0.50 -0.73 -1.21
C GLY A 179 1.89 -0.15 -1.47
N ARG A 180 2.78 -0.89 -2.11
CA ARG A 180 4.21 -0.58 -2.27
C ARG A 180 4.52 0.17 -3.56
N ILE A 181 4.01 -0.29 -4.70
CA ILE A 181 4.27 0.32 -6.01
C ILE A 181 3.72 1.74 -6.09
N PRO A 182 2.43 2.01 -5.74
CA PRO A 182 1.95 3.38 -5.78
C PRO A 182 2.64 4.30 -4.76
N ALA A 183 3.09 3.79 -3.62
CA ALA A 183 3.90 4.56 -2.68
C ALA A 183 5.24 4.99 -3.32
N ALA A 184 5.93 4.06 -3.98
CA ALA A 184 7.20 4.32 -4.66
C ALA A 184 7.06 5.38 -5.76
N PHE A 185 6.03 5.29 -6.61
CA PHE A 185 5.82 6.21 -7.73
C PHE A 185 5.28 7.58 -7.33
N ASN A 186 4.92 7.78 -6.07
CA ASN A 186 4.46 9.06 -5.54
C ASN A 186 5.35 9.60 -4.39
N GLY A 187 6.47 8.94 -4.11
CA GLY A 187 7.46 9.42 -3.15
C GLY A 187 6.94 9.45 -1.70
N VAL A 188 6.09 8.50 -1.33
CA VAL A 188 5.58 8.30 0.04
C VAL A 188 5.96 6.92 0.55
N VAL A 189 5.80 6.68 1.83
CA VAL A 189 6.00 5.37 2.45
C VAL A 189 4.76 4.52 2.26
N GLY A 190 4.97 3.26 1.85
CA GLY A 190 3.91 2.25 1.74
C GLY A 190 4.22 1.04 2.62
N LEU A 191 3.49 0.87 3.72
CA LEU A 191 3.65 -0.25 4.64
C LEU A 191 2.62 -1.33 4.33
N LYS A 192 3.10 -2.53 4.02
CA LYS A 192 2.35 -3.77 3.92
C LYS A 192 2.67 -4.64 5.15
N PRO A 193 1.77 -4.73 6.14
CA PRO A 193 2.05 -5.51 7.34
C PRO A 193 2.06 -7.01 7.05
N THR A 194 2.51 -7.79 8.01
CA THR A 194 2.24 -9.22 8.08
C THR A 194 0.74 -9.47 7.94
N ARG A 195 0.36 -10.45 7.11
CA ARG A 195 -1.05 -10.80 6.88
C ARG A 195 -1.77 -11.13 8.18
N GLY A 196 -2.99 -10.66 8.32
CA GLY A 196 -3.86 -10.95 9.46
C GLY A 196 -3.58 -10.16 10.72
N LEU A 197 -2.55 -9.29 10.77
CA LEU A 197 -2.33 -8.38 11.90
C LEU A 197 -3.27 -7.17 11.90
N VAL A 198 -3.80 -6.80 10.75
CA VAL A 198 -4.86 -5.80 10.60
C VAL A 198 -6.09 -6.50 10.01
N SER A 199 -7.23 -6.39 10.68
CA SER A 199 -8.48 -7.03 10.26
C SER A 199 -8.92 -6.56 8.88
N LEU A 200 -9.37 -7.51 8.07
CA LEU A 200 -10.00 -7.30 6.76
C LEU A 200 -11.53 -7.24 6.85
N ALA A 201 -12.12 -7.31 8.05
CA ALA A 201 -13.56 -7.22 8.23
C ALA A 201 -14.08 -5.86 7.72
N GLY A 202 -15.01 -5.89 6.76
CA GLY A 202 -15.51 -4.70 6.04
C GLY A 202 -14.61 -4.25 4.89
N THR A 203 -13.77 -5.15 4.34
CA THR A 203 -13.00 -4.87 3.13
C THR A 203 -13.47 -5.78 2.00
N VAL A 204 -13.78 -5.20 0.83
CA VAL A 204 -14.07 -5.97 -0.39
C VAL A 204 -12.79 -6.67 -0.82
N PRO A 205 -12.80 -8.00 -0.93
CA PRO A 205 -11.58 -8.77 -1.17
C PRO A 205 -11.10 -8.67 -2.63
N ASN A 206 -9.77 -8.77 -2.81
CA ASN A 206 -9.16 -9.18 -4.07
C ASN A 206 -8.81 -10.68 -4.00
N SER A 207 -8.02 -11.06 -3.02
CA SER A 207 -7.61 -12.45 -2.73
C SER A 207 -7.53 -12.62 -1.22
N ARG A 208 -8.56 -13.18 -0.61
CA ARG A 208 -8.73 -13.23 0.87
C ARG A 208 -7.53 -13.82 1.60
N THR A 209 -6.88 -14.83 0.99
CA THR A 209 -5.71 -15.48 1.59
C THR A 209 -4.43 -14.65 1.46
N LEU A 210 -4.43 -13.57 0.65
CA LEU A 210 -3.26 -12.75 0.38
C LEU A 210 -3.42 -11.29 0.82
N ASP A 211 -4.65 -10.82 0.96
CA ASP A 211 -4.95 -9.42 1.22
C ASP A 211 -4.36 -8.91 2.54
N CYS A 212 -3.87 -7.68 2.51
CA CYS A 212 -3.50 -6.90 3.68
C CYS A 212 -4.07 -5.49 3.55
N VAL A 213 -4.53 -4.88 4.65
CA VAL A 213 -4.67 -3.43 4.69
C VAL A 213 -3.27 -2.83 4.67
N SER A 214 -3.00 -1.94 3.71
CA SER A 214 -1.73 -1.21 3.59
C SER A 214 -1.89 0.24 4.04
N ILE A 215 -0.80 0.84 4.50
CA ILE A 215 -0.78 2.19 5.04
C ILE A 215 0.15 3.06 4.20
N PHE A 216 -0.36 4.22 3.76
CA PHE A 216 0.40 5.26 3.08
C PHE A 216 0.60 6.42 4.02
N ALA A 217 1.86 6.87 4.18
CA ALA A 217 2.19 7.99 5.05
C ALA A 217 3.41 8.77 4.52
N GLY A 218 3.64 9.96 5.07
CA GLY A 218 4.77 10.81 4.71
C GLY A 218 6.12 10.35 5.24
N SER A 219 6.13 9.40 6.20
CA SER A 219 7.35 8.84 6.81
C SER A 219 7.14 7.42 7.31
N VAL A 220 8.25 6.68 7.50
CA VAL A 220 8.23 5.35 8.13
C VAL A 220 7.70 5.44 9.55
N ALA A 221 8.05 6.48 10.29
CA ALA A 221 7.57 6.70 11.66
C ALA A 221 6.03 6.85 11.70
N ASP A 222 5.47 7.68 10.82
CA ASP A 222 4.01 7.86 10.72
C ASP A 222 3.32 6.55 10.32
N ALA A 223 3.83 5.84 9.30
CA ALA A 223 3.27 4.57 8.86
C ALA A 223 3.27 3.51 9.97
N SER A 224 4.36 3.44 10.73
CA SER A 224 4.50 2.51 11.86
C SER A 224 3.55 2.85 13.00
N GLU A 225 3.40 4.12 13.32
CA GLU A 225 2.47 4.57 14.37
C GLU A 225 1.01 4.27 14.00
N ILE A 226 0.62 4.50 12.73
CA ILE A 226 -0.71 4.12 12.26
C ILE A 226 -0.88 2.59 12.32
N PHE A 227 0.11 1.81 11.89
CA PHE A 227 0.07 0.36 11.99
C PHE A 227 -0.12 -0.11 13.45
N ASP A 228 0.68 0.41 14.38
CA ASP A 228 0.57 0.09 15.81
C ASP A 228 -0.81 0.45 16.39
N SER A 229 -1.42 1.51 15.86
CA SER A 229 -2.75 1.97 16.26
C SER A 229 -3.88 1.05 15.75
N VAL A 230 -3.69 0.35 14.63
CA VAL A 230 -4.76 -0.45 14.00
C VAL A 230 -4.55 -1.96 14.09
N LYS A 231 -3.33 -2.44 14.37
CA LYS A 231 -3.06 -3.86 14.53
C LYS A 231 -3.83 -4.43 15.73
N ALA A 232 -4.57 -5.50 15.51
CA ALA A 232 -5.26 -6.25 16.55
C ALA A 232 -5.82 -7.54 16.01
N PHE A 233 -5.92 -8.54 16.86
CA PHE A 233 -6.72 -9.73 16.58
C PHE A 233 -8.21 -9.34 16.52
N ASP A 234 -8.88 -9.81 15.48
CA ASP A 234 -10.33 -9.62 15.28
C ASP A 234 -10.99 -10.99 15.08
N PRO A 235 -11.77 -11.49 16.04
CA PRO A 235 -12.45 -12.79 15.92
C PRO A 235 -13.53 -12.82 14.83
N ALA A 236 -13.94 -11.66 14.29
CA ALA A 236 -14.89 -11.58 13.19
C ALA A 236 -14.21 -11.75 11.81
N ASP A 237 -12.90 -11.66 11.76
CA ASP A 237 -12.12 -11.91 10.53
C ASP A 237 -11.44 -13.28 10.61
N PRO A 238 -11.87 -14.27 9.78
CA PRO A 238 -11.28 -15.62 9.82
C PRO A 238 -9.81 -15.67 9.42
N PHE A 239 -9.28 -14.60 8.80
CA PHE A 239 -7.87 -14.47 8.41
C PHE A 239 -7.05 -13.66 9.42
N SER A 240 -7.68 -13.09 10.45
CA SER A 240 -6.97 -12.38 11.50
C SER A 240 -6.11 -13.34 12.33
N ARG A 241 -4.91 -12.88 12.65
CA ARG A 241 -3.95 -13.64 13.46
C ARG A 241 -3.65 -12.91 14.77
N PRO A 242 -3.59 -13.63 15.90
CA PRO A 242 -3.10 -13.03 17.13
C PRO A 242 -1.64 -12.59 16.92
N GLN A 243 -1.28 -11.48 17.53
CA GLN A 243 0.12 -11.09 17.61
C GLN A 243 0.82 -12.13 18.49
N ALA A 244 1.80 -12.82 17.94
CA ALA A 244 2.61 -13.74 18.72
C ALA A 244 3.55 -12.89 19.60
N ASP A 245 3.27 -12.78 20.89
CA ASP A 245 4.09 -12.04 21.85
C ASP A 245 5.55 -12.54 21.89
N GLU A 246 5.76 -13.81 21.53
CA GLU A 246 7.08 -14.46 21.49
C GLU A 246 7.88 -14.14 20.21
N LEU A 247 7.22 -13.69 19.14
CA LEU A 247 7.84 -13.33 17.85
C LEU A 247 8.06 -11.84 17.68
N VAL A 248 7.92 -11.05 18.73
CA VAL A 248 8.40 -9.66 18.72
C VAL A 248 9.92 -9.71 18.52
N CYS A 249 10.31 -9.76 17.27
CA CYS A 249 11.71 -9.57 16.89
C CYS A 249 12.18 -8.30 17.61
N LYS A 250 13.08 -8.49 18.58
CA LYS A 250 13.72 -7.37 19.27
C LYS A 250 14.22 -6.42 18.21
N ALA A 251 13.86 -5.14 18.34
CA ALA A 251 14.46 -4.11 17.49
C ALA A 251 15.98 -4.36 17.45
N PRO A 252 16.64 -4.19 16.30
CA PRO A 252 18.06 -4.47 16.21
C PRO A 252 18.77 -3.69 17.32
N THR A 253 19.35 -4.41 18.26
CA THR A 253 20.21 -3.84 19.32
C THR A 253 21.59 -3.47 18.77
N SER A 254 21.85 -3.88 17.51
CA SER A 254 23.07 -3.63 16.75
C SER A 254 22.79 -2.59 15.66
N THR A 255 23.73 -1.67 15.46
CA THR A 255 23.76 -0.74 14.32
C THR A 255 24.14 -1.44 13.01
N SER A 256 24.51 -2.73 13.06
CA SER A 256 24.86 -3.56 11.90
C SER A 256 23.76 -4.57 11.61
N PHE A 257 23.33 -4.65 10.35
CA PHE A 257 22.36 -5.62 9.85
C PHE A 257 22.78 -6.13 8.47
N VAL A 258 22.31 -7.32 8.11
CA VAL A 258 22.62 -7.98 6.84
C VAL A 258 21.47 -7.75 5.85
N VAL A 259 21.79 -7.14 4.72
CA VAL A 259 20.86 -6.88 3.61
C VAL A 259 21.10 -7.89 2.51
N GLY A 260 20.05 -8.66 2.14
CA GLY A 260 20.05 -9.44 0.91
C GLY A 260 19.58 -8.58 -0.25
N VAL A 261 20.22 -8.69 -1.40
CA VAL A 261 19.79 -8.05 -2.65
C VAL A 261 19.83 -9.07 -3.78
N PRO A 262 18.94 -8.97 -4.79
CA PRO A 262 19.04 -9.83 -5.97
C PRO A 262 20.41 -9.68 -6.65
N GLN A 263 20.94 -10.78 -7.22
CA GLN A 263 22.13 -10.70 -8.06
C GLN A 263 21.93 -9.72 -9.24
N PRO A 264 22.99 -9.08 -9.75
CA PRO A 264 22.88 -8.12 -10.86
C PRO A 264 22.16 -8.69 -12.11
N THR A 265 22.31 -10.00 -12.35
CA THR A 265 21.62 -10.73 -13.43
C THR A 265 20.11 -10.88 -13.24
N ASP A 266 19.64 -10.73 -11.99
CA ASP A 266 18.23 -10.79 -11.61
C ASP A 266 17.55 -9.41 -11.56
N LEU A 267 18.35 -8.34 -11.71
CA LEU A 267 17.90 -6.96 -11.68
C LEU A 267 17.61 -6.45 -13.10
N ASP A 268 16.33 -6.49 -13.48
CA ASP A 268 15.85 -5.92 -14.73
C ASP A 268 15.09 -4.61 -14.47
N PHE A 269 15.58 -3.52 -15.05
CA PHE A 269 14.96 -2.19 -15.02
C PHE A 269 14.27 -1.83 -16.32
N LEU A 270 14.04 -2.81 -17.21
CA LEU A 270 13.37 -2.64 -18.51
C LEU A 270 13.99 -1.50 -19.33
N GLY A 271 15.31 -1.41 -19.34
CA GLY A 271 16.09 -0.41 -20.08
C GLY A 271 16.19 0.97 -19.41
N SER A 272 15.61 1.20 -18.23
CA SER A 272 15.75 2.47 -17.51
C SER A 272 17.11 2.57 -16.82
N ALA A 273 17.98 3.39 -17.36
CA ALA A 273 19.27 3.72 -16.73
C ALA A 273 19.08 4.53 -15.43
N GLN A 274 18.07 5.41 -15.37
CA GLN A 274 17.82 6.24 -14.22
C GLN A 274 17.28 5.42 -13.03
N SER A 275 16.36 4.48 -13.25
CA SER A 275 15.88 3.57 -12.19
C SER A 275 17.02 2.69 -11.66
N ARG A 276 17.90 2.18 -12.56
CA ARG A 276 19.09 1.42 -12.17
C ARG A 276 20.01 2.26 -11.29
N ALA A 277 20.37 3.46 -11.72
CA ALA A 277 21.25 4.36 -10.97
C ALA A 277 20.67 4.73 -9.60
N SER A 278 19.36 4.95 -9.51
CA SER A 278 18.69 5.22 -8.24
C SER A 278 18.73 4.02 -7.29
N PHE A 279 18.61 2.79 -7.81
CA PHE A 279 18.75 1.59 -7.00
C PHE A 279 20.21 1.39 -6.52
N GLU A 280 21.18 1.54 -7.40
CA GLU A 280 22.61 1.46 -7.05
C GLU A 280 22.99 2.51 -5.99
N LEU A 281 22.48 3.75 -6.11
CA LEU A 281 22.67 4.78 -5.09
C LEU A 281 22.01 4.41 -3.76
N ALA A 282 20.83 3.76 -3.79
CA ALA A 282 20.19 3.28 -2.57
C ALA A 282 21.03 2.20 -1.88
N LEU A 283 21.64 1.26 -2.64
CA LEU A 283 22.56 0.26 -2.08
C LEU A 283 23.80 0.89 -1.47
N ALA A 284 24.43 1.86 -2.14
CA ALA A 284 25.57 2.59 -1.59
C ALA A 284 25.22 3.32 -0.28
N ARG A 285 24.00 3.85 -0.17
CA ARG A 285 23.50 4.46 1.07
C ARG A 285 23.33 3.43 2.20
N LEU A 286 22.87 2.23 1.89
CA LEU A 286 22.76 1.13 2.86
C LEU A 286 24.14 0.69 3.35
N GLU A 287 25.11 0.53 2.46
CA GLU A 287 26.50 0.21 2.82
C GLU A 287 27.10 1.29 3.73
N ALA A 288 26.84 2.56 3.45
CA ALA A 288 27.30 3.69 4.28
C ALA A 288 26.64 3.71 5.69
N LEU A 289 25.56 2.97 5.89
CA LEU A 289 24.92 2.75 7.19
C LEU A 289 25.47 1.53 7.95
N ALA A 290 26.64 1.03 7.56
CA ALA A 290 27.26 -0.19 8.09
C ALA A 290 26.43 -1.47 7.88
N ALA A 291 25.57 -1.48 6.84
CA ALA A 291 24.89 -2.67 6.42
C ALA A 291 25.84 -3.59 5.64
N ASN A 292 25.81 -4.88 5.98
CA ASN A 292 26.48 -5.89 5.15
C ASN A 292 25.55 -6.27 4.01
N VAL A 293 25.88 -5.87 2.77
CA VAL A 293 25.06 -6.17 1.59
C VAL A 293 25.55 -7.48 0.96
N HIS A 294 24.65 -8.44 0.80
CA HIS A 294 24.91 -9.75 0.22
C HIS A 294 24.01 -10.01 -0.98
N GLU A 295 24.58 -10.46 -2.06
CA GLU A 295 23.82 -10.97 -3.20
C GLU A 295 23.14 -12.28 -2.84
N ILE A 296 21.86 -12.42 -3.25
CA ILE A 296 21.06 -13.64 -3.05
C ILE A 296 20.55 -14.16 -4.39
N ASP A 297 20.32 -15.47 -4.46
CA ASP A 297 19.57 -16.08 -5.55
C ASP A 297 18.09 -15.64 -5.48
N PHE A 298 17.63 -14.91 -6.50
CA PHE A 298 16.27 -14.40 -6.57
C PHE A 298 15.31 -15.33 -7.31
N ALA A 299 15.78 -16.43 -7.89
CA ALA A 299 14.96 -17.36 -8.67
C ALA A 299 13.72 -17.89 -7.91
N PRO A 300 13.82 -18.31 -6.62
CA PRO A 300 12.65 -18.77 -5.86
C PRO A 300 11.57 -17.69 -5.72
N PHE A 301 11.97 -16.45 -5.48
CA PHE A 301 11.06 -15.31 -5.34
C PHE A 301 10.37 -14.97 -6.66
N ARG A 302 11.12 -15.00 -7.77
CA ARG A 302 10.60 -14.77 -9.13
C ARG A 302 9.58 -15.84 -9.51
N GLU A 303 9.88 -17.11 -9.26
CA GLU A 303 8.96 -18.21 -9.54
C GLU A 303 7.66 -18.05 -8.76
N VAL A 304 7.72 -17.78 -7.45
CA VAL A 304 6.53 -17.51 -6.63
C VAL A 304 5.73 -16.33 -7.16
N GLY A 305 6.42 -15.24 -7.55
CA GLY A 305 5.76 -14.05 -8.11
C GLY A 305 4.92 -14.36 -9.36
N SER A 306 5.36 -15.32 -10.18
CA SER A 306 4.63 -15.71 -11.39
C SER A 306 3.26 -16.35 -11.10
N PHE A 307 3.05 -16.95 -9.92
CA PHE A 307 1.82 -17.67 -9.56
C PHE A 307 0.59 -16.77 -9.45
N ILE A 308 0.75 -15.47 -9.18
CA ILE A 308 -0.38 -14.55 -8.98
C ILE A 308 -1.17 -14.31 -10.27
N LEU A 309 -0.48 -14.17 -11.40
CA LEU A 309 -1.13 -13.83 -12.68
C LEU A 309 -1.01 -14.93 -13.74
N SER A 310 -0.03 -15.81 -13.58
CA SER A 310 0.21 -16.94 -14.48
C SER A 310 -0.04 -18.27 -13.80
N GLY A 311 -0.86 -18.28 -12.74
CA GLY A 311 -1.20 -19.45 -11.96
C GLY A 311 -2.64 -19.38 -11.43
N PRO A 312 -3.06 -20.40 -10.68
CA PRO A 312 -4.45 -20.59 -10.28
C PRO A 312 -4.98 -19.58 -9.25
N TRP A 313 -4.12 -18.74 -8.64
CA TRP A 313 -4.58 -17.72 -7.68
C TRP A 313 -5.51 -16.66 -8.28
N ILE A 314 -5.57 -16.57 -9.61
CA ILE A 314 -6.56 -15.72 -10.27
C ILE A 314 -8.00 -16.17 -9.99
N ALA A 315 -8.22 -17.47 -9.77
CA ALA A 315 -9.53 -18.02 -9.43
C ALA A 315 -10.03 -17.56 -8.05
N GLU A 316 -9.12 -17.27 -7.11
CA GLU A 316 -9.49 -16.76 -5.79
C GLU A 316 -10.18 -15.41 -5.85
N ARG A 317 -9.76 -14.54 -6.79
CA ARG A 317 -10.40 -13.23 -7.02
C ARG A 317 -11.87 -13.38 -7.40
N ILE A 318 -12.17 -14.36 -8.25
CA ILE A 318 -13.54 -14.67 -8.65
C ILE A 318 -14.31 -15.26 -7.47
N ALA A 319 -13.71 -16.21 -6.74
CA ALA A 319 -14.37 -16.87 -5.61
C ALA A 319 -14.85 -15.90 -4.53
N GLY A 320 -14.09 -14.84 -4.27
CA GLY A 320 -14.43 -13.81 -3.29
C GLY A 320 -15.62 -12.92 -3.68
N MET A 321 -15.98 -12.86 -4.97
CA MET A 321 -17.01 -11.96 -5.51
C MET A 321 -17.88 -12.65 -6.58
N ARG A 322 -18.03 -13.96 -6.51
CA ARG A 322 -18.68 -14.79 -7.52
C ARG A 322 -20.03 -14.24 -7.95
N ASP A 323 -20.94 -14.05 -7.01
CA ASP A 323 -22.33 -13.65 -7.32
C ASP A 323 -22.40 -12.29 -8.04
N ALA A 324 -21.58 -11.33 -7.60
CA ALA A 324 -21.54 -10.02 -8.24
C ALA A 324 -20.95 -10.09 -9.67
N ILE A 325 -19.89 -10.89 -9.85
CA ILE A 325 -19.26 -11.08 -11.17
C ILE A 325 -20.24 -11.78 -12.10
N GLU A 326 -20.93 -12.84 -11.67
CA GLU A 326 -21.92 -13.56 -12.49
C GLU A 326 -23.08 -12.65 -12.91
N GLN A 327 -23.52 -11.73 -12.04
CA GLN A 327 -24.64 -10.81 -12.31
C GLN A 327 -24.27 -9.62 -13.21
N HIS A 328 -23.01 -9.17 -13.18
CA HIS A 328 -22.62 -7.89 -13.78
C HIS A 328 -21.32 -7.95 -14.60
N LYS A 329 -20.93 -9.13 -15.08
CA LYS A 329 -19.64 -9.36 -15.77
C LYS A 329 -19.38 -8.38 -16.92
N GLU A 330 -20.41 -8.07 -17.70
CA GLU A 330 -20.32 -7.18 -18.86
C GLU A 330 -19.96 -5.74 -18.51
N SER A 331 -20.18 -5.33 -17.26
CA SER A 331 -19.85 -3.99 -16.76
C SER A 331 -18.40 -3.86 -16.26
N LEU A 332 -17.66 -4.96 -16.19
CA LEU A 332 -16.24 -4.92 -15.88
C LEU A 332 -15.44 -4.28 -17.03
N LEU A 333 -14.35 -3.62 -16.70
CA LEU A 333 -13.42 -3.15 -17.73
C LEU A 333 -12.90 -4.33 -18.58
N PRO A 334 -12.74 -4.18 -19.90
CA PRO A 334 -12.31 -5.28 -20.76
C PRO A 334 -11.03 -5.98 -20.31
N VAL A 335 -10.06 -5.22 -19.79
CA VAL A 335 -8.81 -5.78 -19.24
C VAL A 335 -9.06 -6.64 -17.98
N ILE A 336 -10.06 -6.32 -17.18
CA ILE A 336 -10.42 -7.10 -15.98
C ILE A 336 -11.14 -8.38 -16.39
N GLN A 337 -12.05 -8.30 -17.37
CA GLN A 337 -12.69 -9.48 -17.95
C GLN A 337 -11.63 -10.45 -18.50
N ALA A 338 -10.72 -9.95 -19.34
CA ALA A 338 -9.63 -10.75 -19.91
C ALA A 338 -8.72 -11.40 -18.85
N VAL A 339 -8.49 -10.71 -17.73
CA VAL A 339 -7.74 -11.29 -16.58
C VAL A 339 -8.56 -12.41 -15.91
N PHE A 340 -9.87 -12.20 -15.68
CA PHE A 340 -10.70 -13.19 -15.01
C PHE A 340 -11.00 -14.41 -15.89
N ASP A 341 -11.14 -14.24 -17.21
CA ASP A 341 -11.35 -15.37 -18.12
C ASP A 341 -10.19 -16.38 -18.06
N ARG A 342 -8.97 -15.95 -17.75
CA ARG A 342 -7.82 -16.85 -17.55
C ARG A 342 -7.94 -17.79 -16.32
N ALA A 343 -8.89 -17.56 -15.43
CA ALA A 343 -9.14 -18.50 -14.35
C ALA A 343 -9.63 -19.86 -14.84
N ALA A 344 -10.29 -19.89 -16.02
CA ALA A 344 -10.74 -21.14 -16.64
C ALA A 344 -9.60 -22.02 -17.18
N ASP A 345 -8.39 -21.48 -17.33
CA ASP A 345 -7.20 -22.22 -17.77
C ASP A 345 -6.68 -23.19 -16.69
N TRP A 346 -7.18 -23.11 -15.46
CA TRP A 346 -6.65 -23.82 -14.29
C TRP A 346 -7.67 -24.74 -13.66
N SER A 347 -7.27 -25.99 -13.43
CA SER A 347 -8.06 -26.99 -12.69
C SER A 347 -7.76 -26.98 -11.18
N ALA A 348 -8.60 -27.64 -10.39
CA ALA A 348 -8.31 -27.90 -8.98
C ALA A 348 -7.01 -28.70 -8.79
N THR A 349 -6.69 -29.63 -9.72
CA THR A 349 -5.42 -30.39 -9.69
C THR A 349 -4.22 -29.46 -9.86
N ASP A 350 -4.30 -28.49 -10.76
CA ASP A 350 -3.24 -27.50 -10.95
C ASP A 350 -3.06 -26.65 -9.70
N PHE A 351 -4.16 -26.22 -9.07
CA PHE A 351 -4.10 -25.46 -7.82
C PHE A 351 -3.32 -26.22 -6.72
N PHE A 352 -3.57 -27.52 -6.55
CA PHE A 352 -2.82 -28.31 -5.58
C PHE A 352 -1.35 -28.48 -5.98
N ALA A 353 -1.05 -28.70 -7.26
CA ALA A 353 0.34 -28.78 -7.74
C ALA A 353 1.12 -27.47 -7.47
N PHE A 354 0.52 -26.32 -7.75
CA PHE A 354 1.08 -25.02 -7.40
C PHE A 354 1.25 -24.81 -5.90
N THR A 355 0.29 -25.27 -5.09
CA THR A 355 0.37 -25.21 -3.62
C THR A 355 1.54 -26.02 -3.09
N TYR A 356 1.78 -27.23 -3.63
CA TYR A 356 2.96 -28.03 -3.27
C TYR A 356 4.27 -27.36 -3.68
N ARG A 357 4.31 -26.80 -4.89
CA ARG A 357 5.50 -26.05 -5.35
C ARG A 357 5.75 -24.80 -4.51
N LEU A 358 4.70 -24.06 -4.15
CA LEU A 358 4.80 -22.91 -3.26
C LEU A 358 5.38 -23.30 -1.90
N ALA A 359 4.96 -24.44 -1.33
CA ALA A 359 5.50 -24.93 -0.06
C ALA A 359 7.01 -25.22 -0.16
N ALA A 360 7.46 -25.81 -1.26
CA ALA A 360 8.89 -26.06 -1.51
C ALA A 360 9.67 -24.74 -1.64
N LEU A 361 9.18 -23.78 -2.45
CA LEU A 361 9.79 -22.48 -2.65
C LEU A 361 9.84 -21.64 -1.35
N ARG A 362 8.83 -21.80 -0.49
CA ARG A 362 8.85 -21.16 0.84
C ARG A 362 10.04 -21.67 1.67
N ARG A 363 10.34 -22.96 1.64
CA ARG A 363 11.53 -23.51 2.33
C ARG A 363 12.85 -22.98 1.74
N GLU A 364 12.90 -22.73 0.44
CA GLU A 364 14.06 -22.09 -0.20
C GLU A 364 14.22 -20.65 0.26
N ALA A 365 13.14 -19.87 0.29
CA ALA A 365 13.13 -18.51 0.79
C ALA A 365 13.52 -18.42 2.28
N GLU A 366 12.98 -19.31 3.14
CA GLU A 366 13.34 -19.40 4.56
C GLU A 366 14.87 -19.58 4.76
N LYS A 367 15.54 -20.41 3.96
CA LYS A 367 16.99 -20.60 4.01
C LYS A 367 17.75 -19.32 3.65
N ILE A 368 17.20 -18.48 2.77
CA ILE A 368 17.79 -17.19 2.43
C ILE A 368 17.63 -16.24 3.63
N PHE A 369 16.42 -16.12 4.21
CA PHE A 369 16.16 -15.28 5.37
C PHE A 369 16.95 -15.68 6.63
N GLN A 370 17.39 -16.93 6.77
CA GLN A 370 18.32 -17.34 7.85
C GLN A 370 19.70 -16.65 7.77
N ARG A 371 20.07 -16.08 6.61
CA ARG A 371 21.37 -15.46 6.37
C ARG A 371 21.31 -13.95 6.22
N ILE A 372 20.11 -13.37 6.14
CA ILE A 372 19.88 -11.94 5.99
C ILE A 372 18.85 -11.46 6.99
N ASP A 373 18.94 -10.20 7.37
CA ASP A 373 17.98 -9.55 8.26
C ASP A 373 16.81 -8.93 7.49
N VAL A 374 17.06 -8.56 6.24
CA VAL A 374 16.12 -7.90 5.36
C VAL A 374 16.48 -8.16 3.90
N LEU A 375 15.50 -8.41 3.06
CA LEU A 375 15.66 -8.41 1.61
C LEU A 375 15.28 -7.02 1.08
N VAL A 376 16.14 -6.44 0.23
CA VAL A 376 15.89 -5.14 -0.42
C VAL A 376 15.83 -5.32 -1.92
N VAL A 377 14.75 -4.82 -2.51
CA VAL A 377 14.50 -4.86 -3.96
C VAL A 377 14.01 -3.51 -4.47
N PRO A 378 14.10 -3.20 -5.78
CA PRO A 378 13.33 -2.11 -6.36
C PRO A 378 11.83 -2.32 -6.08
N SER A 379 11.08 -1.28 -5.76
CA SER A 379 9.61 -1.44 -5.57
C SER A 379 8.91 -1.83 -6.87
N ALA A 380 9.44 -1.38 -8.01
CA ALA A 380 9.09 -1.78 -9.36
C ALA A 380 10.31 -1.56 -10.27
N PRO A 381 10.38 -2.19 -11.47
CA PRO A 381 11.49 -2.00 -12.42
C PRO A 381 11.70 -0.54 -12.83
N ARG A 382 10.63 0.11 -13.25
CA ARG A 382 10.56 1.54 -13.61
C ARG A 382 9.12 2.03 -13.63
N PRO A 383 8.87 3.34 -13.58
CA PRO A 383 7.55 3.87 -13.87
C PRO A 383 7.19 3.65 -15.35
N MET A 384 5.89 3.51 -15.61
CA MET A 384 5.33 3.36 -16.95
C MET A 384 4.51 4.59 -17.33
N THR A 385 4.55 5.00 -18.58
CA THR A 385 3.65 6.05 -19.05
C THR A 385 2.23 5.52 -19.23
N VAL A 386 1.23 6.41 -19.15
CA VAL A 386 -0.17 6.07 -19.44
C VAL A 386 -0.31 5.46 -20.84
N VAL A 387 0.44 5.96 -21.82
CA VAL A 387 0.42 5.45 -23.21
C VAL A 387 0.97 4.02 -23.28
N GLU A 388 2.10 3.73 -22.62
CA GLU A 388 2.65 2.36 -22.58
C GLU A 388 1.68 1.37 -21.95
N VAL A 389 1.03 1.77 -20.86
CA VAL A 389 0.04 0.91 -20.18
C VAL A 389 -1.20 0.71 -21.05
N ALA A 390 -1.66 1.72 -21.77
CA ALA A 390 -2.79 1.60 -22.68
C ALA A 390 -2.48 0.67 -23.87
N ALA A 391 -1.24 0.68 -24.38
CA ALA A 391 -0.80 -0.17 -25.48
C ALA A 391 -0.67 -1.66 -25.08
N ASP A 392 -0.29 -1.95 -23.85
CA ASP A 392 -0.15 -3.31 -23.32
C ASP A 392 -0.58 -3.38 -21.84
N PRO A 393 -1.91 -3.38 -21.56
CA PRO A 393 -2.43 -3.24 -20.21
C PRO A 393 -2.21 -4.49 -19.32
N ILE A 394 -1.90 -5.64 -19.90
CA ILE A 394 -1.60 -6.87 -19.16
C ILE A 394 -0.10 -7.04 -18.97
N GLY A 395 0.70 -6.97 -20.03
CA GLY A 395 2.15 -7.18 -19.94
C GLY A 395 2.83 -6.11 -19.07
N ARG A 396 2.47 -4.82 -19.23
CA ARG A 396 3.02 -3.75 -18.38
C ARG A 396 2.66 -3.94 -16.91
N ASN A 397 1.46 -4.41 -16.62
CA ASN A 397 1.06 -4.75 -15.26
C ASN A 397 1.88 -5.90 -14.66
N VAL A 398 2.16 -6.95 -15.45
CA VAL A 398 3.02 -8.08 -15.04
C VAL A 398 4.42 -7.58 -14.71
N GLN A 399 5.00 -6.76 -15.58
CA GLN A 399 6.34 -6.18 -15.41
C GLN A 399 6.45 -5.36 -14.11
N LEU A 400 5.43 -4.55 -13.77
CA LEU A 400 5.45 -3.77 -12.52
C LEU A 400 5.53 -4.67 -11.28
N GLY A 401 4.97 -5.86 -11.34
CA GLY A 401 4.92 -6.80 -10.21
C GLY A 401 6.19 -7.63 -9.99
N THR A 402 7.20 -7.52 -10.85
CA THR A 402 8.42 -8.37 -10.83
C THR A 402 9.03 -8.52 -9.44
N TYR A 403 9.14 -7.43 -8.68
CA TYR A 403 9.75 -7.41 -7.35
C TYR A 403 8.74 -7.38 -6.21
N SER A 404 7.44 -7.55 -6.47
CA SER A 404 6.42 -7.39 -5.44
C SER A 404 5.47 -8.56 -5.27
N TYR A 405 5.16 -9.32 -6.32
CA TYR A 405 4.11 -10.35 -6.30
C TYR A 405 4.36 -11.48 -5.31
N PHE A 406 5.61 -11.88 -5.09
CA PHE A 406 5.96 -13.01 -4.21
C PHE A 406 5.69 -12.73 -2.72
N VAL A 407 5.69 -11.48 -2.31
CA VAL A 407 5.69 -11.07 -0.90
C VAL A 407 4.48 -11.60 -0.13
N ASN A 408 3.27 -11.47 -0.72
CA ASN A 408 2.05 -11.93 -0.07
C ASN A 408 1.92 -13.46 -0.08
N LEU A 409 2.33 -14.13 -1.17
CA LEU A 409 2.33 -15.60 -1.28
C LEU A 409 3.27 -16.27 -0.28
N LEU A 410 4.44 -15.66 -0.03
CA LEU A 410 5.41 -16.16 0.94
C LEU A 410 5.12 -15.71 2.38
N ASP A 411 4.02 -15.00 2.61
CA ASP A 411 3.65 -14.48 3.94
C ASP A 411 4.70 -13.53 4.54
N LEU A 412 5.30 -12.67 3.73
CA LEU A 412 6.31 -11.70 4.16
C LEU A 412 5.66 -10.34 4.48
N CYS A 413 6.27 -9.55 5.36
CA CYS A 413 5.94 -8.13 5.55
C CYS A 413 6.86 -7.24 4.70
N ALA A 414 6.43 -6.00 4.40
CA ALA A 414 7.20 -5.11 3.53
C ALA A 414 6.94 -3.63 3.77
N ILE A 415 7.96 -2.80 3.55
CA ILE A 415 7.86 -1.34 3.58
C ILE A 415 8.56 -0.77 2.34
N ALA A 416 7.81 -0.06 1.49
CA ALA A 416 8.37 0.73 0.41
C ALA A 416 8.75 2.12 0.92
N VAL A 417 9.97 2.57 0.61
CA VAL A 417 10.53 3.85 1.04
C VAL A 417 11.06 4.60 -0.18
N PRO A 418 10.84 5.91 -0.28
CA PRO A 418 11.43 6.74 -1.33
C PRO A 418 12.95 6.67 -1.32
N ALA A 419 13.58 6.48 -2.48
CA ALA A 419 15.03 6.29 -2.60
C ALA A 419 15.71 7.18 -3.64
N GLY A 420 14.93 7.88 -4.47
CA GLY A 420 15.44 8.74 -5.55
C GLY A 420 14.35 9.08 -6.55
N THR A 421 14.76 9.27 -7.79
CA THR A 421 13.87 9.54 -8.94
C THR A 421 14.16 8.55 -10.06
N ALA A 422 13.16 8.27 -10.87
CA ALA A 422 13.20 7.44 -12.06
C ALA A 422 12.93 8.28 -13.32
N ASP A 423 12.70 7.62 -14.45
CA ASP A 423 12.41 8.27 -15.74
C ASP A 423 11.30 9.32 -15.59
N GLY A 424 11.52 10.48 -16.19
CA GLY A 424 10.56 11.59 -16.19
C GLY A 424 10.36 12.25 -14.84
N ASP A 425 11.35 12.20 -13.97
CA ASP A 425 11.33 12.75 -12.60
C ASP A 425 10.25 12.13 -11.69
N VAL A 426 9.72 10.97 -12.06
CA VAL A 426 8.83 10.20 -11.19
C VAL A 426 9.62 9.70 -9.99
N PRO A 427 9.09 9.78 -8.76
CA PRO A 427 9.77 9.21 -7.60
C PRO A 427 10.09 7.72 -7.79
N PHE A 428 11.24 7.33 -7.26
CA PHE A 428 11.69 5.93 -7.22
C PHE A 428 11.74 5.45 -5.77
N GLY A 429 11.32 4.22 -5.52
CA GLY A 429 11.36 3.61 -4.21
C GLY A 429 12.00 2.24 -4.20
N ILE A 430 12.59 1.89 -3.06
CA ILE A 430 13.00 0.53 -2.74
C ILE A 430 12.07 -0.07 -1.72
N THR A 431 11.94 -1.39 -1.73
CA THR A 431 11.12 -2.13 -0.78
C THR A 431 12.00 -2.98 0.13
N PHE A 432 11.90 -2.73 1.43
CA PHE A 432 12.43 -3.57 2.49
C PHE A 432 11.42 -4.69 2.75
N ILE A 433 11.88 -5.95 2.82
CA ILE A 433 11.03 -7.14 2.97
C ILE A 433 11.59 -8.00 4.09
N GLY A 434 10.73 -8.40 5.02
CA GLY A 434 11.05 -9.26 6.14
C GLY A 434 10.10 -10.45 6.25
N GLU A 435 10.48 -11.42 7.08
CA GLU A 435 9.61 -12.54 7.42
C GLU A 435 8.33 -12.07 8.12
N ALA A 436 7.32 -12.93 8.17
CA ALA A 436 6.11 -12.64 8.93
C ALA A 436 6.45 -12.30 10.39
N PHE A 437 5.76 -11.29 10.95
CA PHE A 437 5.94 -10.74 12.30
C PHE A 437 7.25 -9.96 12.52
N ALA A 438 8.07 -9.74 11.50
CA ALA A 438 9.26 -8.89 11.58
C ALA A 438 8.94 -7.40 11.38
N ASP A 439 7.67 -6.99 11.37
CA ASP A 439 7.20 -5.64 11.03
C ASP A 439 7.93 -4.54 11.80
N ALA A 440 8.10 -4.67 13.12
CA ALA A 440 8.77 -3.67 13.94
C ALA A 440 10.27 -3.54 13.62
N ARG A 441 10.96 -4.67 13.40
CA ARG A 441 12.36 -4.70 12.99
C ARG A 441 12.54 -4.07 11.62
N LEU A 442 11.66 -4.42 10.69
CA LEU A 442 11.66 -3.90 9.33
C LEU A 442 11.47 -2.38 9.31
N ALA A 443 10.52 -1.89 10.12
CA ALA A 443 10.29 -0.46 10.28
C ALA A 443 11.52 0.28 10.84
N ALA A 444 12.20 -0.29 11.83
CA ALA A 444 13.41 0.29 12.40
C ALA A 444 14.53 0.43 11.35
N ILE A 445 14.78 -0.62 10.56
CA ILE A 445 15.78 -0.60 9.48
C ILE A 445 15.39 0.43 8.41
N ALA A 446 14.13 0.42 7.97
CA ALA A 446 13.62 1.35 6.96
C ALA A 446 13.70 2.82 7.42
N ALA A 447 13.45 3.10 8.72
CA ALA A 447 13.55 4.45 9.29
C ALA A 447 14.97 4.99 9.28
N VAL A 448 15.98 4.16 9.57
CA VAL A 448 17.40 4.54 9.49
C VAL A 448 17.76 4.92 8.05
N PHE A 449 17.33 4.13 7.06
CA PHE A 449 17.55 4.45 5.65
C PHE A 449 16.83 5.75 5.24
N GLU A 450 15.55 5.90 5.61
CA GLU A 450 14.76 7.11 5.30
C GLU A 450 15.44 8.37 5.85
N HIS A 451 15.90 8.33 7.10
CA HIS A 451 16.59 9.45 7.73
C HIS A 451 17.85 9.85 6.93
N ARG A 452 18.64 8.88 6.48
CA ARG A 452 19.84 9.13 5.66
C ARG A 452 19.49 9.77 4.31
N CYS A 453 18.39 9.33 3.67
CA CYS A 453 17.95 9.91 2.40
C CYS A 453 17.48 11.36 2.52
N ARG A 454 16.98 11.78 3.69
CA ARG A 454 16.51 13.17 3.92
C ARG A 454 17.65 14.16 4.24
N MET A 455 18.81 13.67 4.63
CA MET A 455 19.97 14.51 5.00
C MET A 455 20.86 14.91 3.82
N ILE A 456 20.60 14.36 2.64
CA ILE A 456 21.32 14.60 1.38
C ILE A 456 20.40 15.32 0.41
#